data_4a196a7e7f237ada3c597d6bf09aca21
#
_entry.id   4a196a7e7f237ada3c597d6bf09aca21
#
_cell.length_a   1.000
_cell.length_b   1.000
_cell.length_c   1.000
_cell.angle_alpha   90.00
_cell.angle_beta   90.00
_cell.angle_gamma   90.00
#
_symmetry.space_group_name_H-M   'P 1'
#
loop_
_entity.id
_entity.type
_entity.pdbx_description
1 polymer ?
#
loop_
_entity_poly.entity_id
_entity_poly.type
_entity_poly.pdbx_seq_one_letter_code
_entity_poly.pdbx_strand_id
1 'polypeptide(L)'
;LHSALPAIIAGARCPLVDEDPSQAPLPKIAYVMSDGAALPLPYSRSVFGLKQAGWLVGSVATGQSWGGDLEAVSLHNGLLAARHVLGADIIVLTQGPGNLGSDTPWGFSGVACADALNAAAVLAGEPIAALRVSQADARVRHLGISHHSLTAYSRATLCSALIAVPELDGEFGELVKSQA
;
A
#
# COMPACT_ATOMS: atom_id res chain seq x y z
N LEU A 1 1.03 5.38 1.15
CA LEU A 1 0.29 6.56 0.65
C LEU A 1 -0.42 6.22 -0.64
N HIS A 2 -1.62 6.75 -0.84
CA HIS A 2 -2.41 6.54 -2.06
C HIS A 2 -1.65 6.92 -3.35
N SER A 3 -0.82 7.93 -3.31
CA SER A 3 0.02 8.37 -4.43
C SER A 3 1.07 7.35 -4.88
N ALA A 4 1.42 6.36 -4.05
CA ALA A 4 2.34 5.29 -4.41
C ALA A 4 1.68 4.17 -5.22
N LEU A 5 0.34 4.14 -5.29
CA LEU A 5 -0.43 3.09 -5.95
C LEU A 5 0.02 2.79 -7.39
N PRO A 6 0.19 3.79 -8.28
CA PRO A 6 0.64 3.49 -9.65
C PRO A 6 2.04 2.85 -9.71
N ALA A 7 2.97 3.31 -8.87
CA ALA A 7 4.33 2.79 -8.84
C ALA A 7 4.37 1.34 -8.31
N ILE A 8 3.62 1.05 -7.24
CA ILE A 8 3.50 -0.30 -6.69
C ILE A 8 2.93 -1.26 -7.73
N ILE A 9 1.86 -0.87 -8.42
CA ILE A 9 1.23 -1.71 -9.45
C ILE A 9 2.15 -1.90 -10.64
N ALA A 10 2.87 -0.86 -11.08
CA ALA A 10 3.84 -0.98 -12.15
C ALA A 10 4.96 -1.98 -11.79
N GLY A 11 5.51 -1.88 -10.57
CA GLY A 11 6.52 -2.81 -10.07
C GLY A 11 6.00 -4.25 -9.96
N ALA A 12 4.78 -4.44 -9.44
CA ALA A 12 4.16 -5.76 -9.33
C ALA A 12 3.86 -6.42 -10.68
N ARG A 13 3.79 -5.65 -11.75
CA ARG A 13 3.60 -6.11 -13.13
C ARG A 13 4.91 -6.28 -13.90
N CYS A 14 6.02 -5.85 -13.32
CA CYS A 14 7.34 -6.03 -13.93
C CYS A 14 7.78 -7.49 -13.76
N PRO A 15 8.14 -8.20 -14.84
CA PRO A 15 8.67 -9.56 -14.72
C PRO A 15 9.97 -9.54 -13.93
N LEU A 16 10.24 -10.62 -13.20
CA LEU A 16 11.53 -10.80 -12.54
C LEU A 16 12.64 -10.86 -13.61
N VAL A 17 13.83 -10.42 -13.24
CA VAL A 17 14.97 -10.22 -14.18
C VAL A 17 15.30 -11.47 -15.00
N ASP A 18 15.03 -12.66 -14.46
CA ASP A 18 15.32 -13.95 -15.09
C ASP A 18 14.11 -14.61 -15.79
N GLU A 19 12.94 -13.95 -15.80
CA GLU A 19 11.74 -14.48 -16.46
C GLU A 19 11.58 -13.88 -17.86
N ASP A 20 11.24 -14.73 -18.83
CA ASP A 20 10.84 -14.26 -20.15
C ASP A 20 9.51 -13.48 -20.05
N PRO A 21 9.52 -12.16 -20.32
CA PRO A 21 8.34 -11.32 -20.17
C PRO A 21 7.15 -11.76 -21.02
N SER A 22 7.40 -12.55 -22.08
CA SER A 22 6.35 -13.02 -22.99
C SER A 22 5.62 -14.27 -22.49
N GLN A 23 6.14 -14.94 -21.48
CA GLN A 23 5.61 -16.23 -21.00
C GLN A 23 5.00 -16.18 -19.60
N ALA A 24 5.33 -15.19 -18.78
CA ALA A 24 4.75 -15.07 -17.44
C ALA A 24 3.37 -14.38 -17.52
N PRO A 25 2.30 -15.02 -17.06
CA PRO A 25 1.01 -14.35 -16.98
C PRO A 25 1.09 -13.18 -15.98
N LEU A 26 0.64 -12.01 -16.41
CA LEU A 26 0.59 -10.85 -15.53
C LEU A 26 -0.36 -11.11 -14.34
N PRO A 27 0.04 -10.76 -13.12
CA PRO A 27 -0.80 -10.94 -11.95
C PRO A 27 -2.08 -10.10 -12.04
N LYS A 28 -3.18 -10.67 -11.58
CA LYS A 28 -4.43 -9.95 -11.39
C LYS A 28 -4.33 -9.11 -10.12
N ILE A 29 -4.38 -7.80 -10.26
CA ILE A 29 -4.22 -6.87 -9.14
C ILE A 29 -5.54 -6.21 -8.83
N ALA A 30 -5.98 -6.25 -7.57
CA ALA A 30 -7.11 -5.47 -7.07
C ALA A 30 -6.63 -4.37 -6.12
N TYR A 31 -7.40 -3.31 -6.04
CA TYR A 31 -7.18 -2.22 -5.10
C TYR A 31 -8.22 -2.27 -3.97
N VAL A 32 -7.78 -2.22 -2.74
CA VAL A 32 -8.64 -2.08 -1.55
C VAL A 32 -8.38 -0.74 -0.88
N MET A 33 -9.43 0.05 -0.69
CA MET A 33 -9.34 1.35 -0.04
C MET A 33 -9.92 1.27 1.38
N SER A 34 -9.08 1.52 2.39
CA SER A 34 -9.55 1.64 3.76
C SER A 34 -10.30 2.95 3.98
N ASP A 35 -11.12 3.01 5.02
CA ASP A 35 -11.98 4.16 5.35
C ASP A 35 -11.26 5.34 6.01
N GLY A 36 -9.94 5.25 6.22
CA GLY A 36 -9.12 6.37 6.67
C GLY A 36 -8.93 7.49 5.63
N ALA A 37 -9.63 7.43 4.50
CA ALA A 37 -9.51 8.38 3.42
C ALA A 37 -10.34 9.65 3.66
N ALA A 38 -9.80 10.78 3.22
CA ALA A 38 -10.54 12.04 3.22
C ALA A 38 -11.56 12.15 2.08
N LEU A 39 -11.34 11.41 0.97
CA LEU A 39 -12.16 11.46 -0.23
C LEU A 39 -12.66 10.07 -0.64
N PRO A 40 -13.87 9.98 -1.21
CA PRO A 40 -14.39 8.76 -1.82
C PRO A 40 -13.54 8.24 -2.97
N LEU A 41 -13.59 6.95 -3.21
CA LEU A 41 -12.80 6.27 -4.23
C LEU A 41 -12.97 6.85 -5.65
N PRO A 42 -14.16 7.27 -6.11
CA PRO A 42 -14.33 7.83 -7.44
C PRO A 42 -13.52 9.11 -7.72
N TYR A 43 -13.08 9.80 -6.67
CA TYR A 43 -12.19 10.96 -6.85
C TYR A 43 -10.74 10.60 -7.09
N SER A 44 -10.38 9.31 -7.03
CA SER A 44 -9.02 8.85 -7.30
C SER A 44 -8.73 8.79 -8.81
N ARG A 45 -8.01 9.78 -9.30
CA ARG A 45 -7.50 9.76 -10.69
C ARG A 45 -6.56 8.58 -10.94
N SER A 46 -5.77 8.16 -9.94
CA SER A 46 -4.87 7.01 -10.04
C SER A 46 -5.66 5.73 -10.26
N VAL A 47 -6.68 5.46 -9.45
CA VAL A 47 -7.52 4.25 -9.61
C VAL A 47 -8.24 4.27 -10.95
N PHE A 48 -8.81 5.42 -11.33
CA PHE A 48 -9.46 5.56 -12.63
C PHE A 48 -8.51 5.23 -13.79
N GLY A 49 -7.31 5.83 -13.83
CA GLY A 49 -6.33 5.60 -14.89
C GLY A 49 -5.85 4.15 -14.94
N LEU A 50 -5.59 3.53 -13.80
CA LEU A 50 -5.17 2.14 -13.70
C LEU A 50 -6.26 1.16 -14.17
N LYS A 51 -7.53 1.45 -13.87
CA LYS A 51 -8.66 0.66 -14.40
C LYS A 51 -8.79 0.81 -15.91
N GLN A 52 -8.71 2.04 -16.43
CA GLN A 52 -8.75 2.29 -17.88
C GLN A 52 -7.61 1.59 -18.63
N ALA A 53 -6.44 1.50 -18.02
CA ALA A 53 -5.29 0.79 -18.58
C ALA A 53 -5.39 -0.75 -18.44
N GLY A 54 -6.43 -1.29 -17.79
CA GLY A 54 -6.56 -2.72 -17.53
C GLY A 54 -5.54 -3.26 -16.53
N TRP A 55 -4.97 -2.41 -15.67
CA TRP A 55 -3.96 -2.80 -14.68
C TRP A 55 -4.57 -3.20 -13.34
N LEU A 56 -5.84 -2.88 -13.13
CA LEU A 56 -6.65 -3.33 -11.99
C LEU A 56 -7.81 -4.16 -12.48
N VAL A 57 -8.01 -5.34 -11.86
CA VAL A 57 -9.21 -6.17 -12.10
C VAL A 57 -10.44 -5.61 -11.39
N GLY A 58 -10.25 -4.75 -10.39
CA GLY A 58 -11.32 -4.06 -9.69
C GLY A 58 -10.84 -3.36 -8.43
N SER A 59 -11.78 -2.73 -7.76
CA SER A 59 -11.57 -1.97 -6.52
C SER A 59 -12.65 -2.28 -5.49
N VAL A 60 -12.25 -2.26 -4.21
CA VAL A 60 -13.14 -2.45 -3.08
C VAL A 60 -13.01 -1.26 -2.14
N ALA A 61 -14.10 -0.61 -1.79
CA ALA A 61 -14.15 0.38 -0.71
C ALA A 61 -14.57 -0.31 0.59
N THR A 62 -13.93 0.04 1.72
CA THR A 62 -14.23 -0.61 3.01
C THR A 62 -14.69 0.39 4.06
N GLY A 63 -15.48 -0.08 5.03
CA GLY A 63 -15.94 0.71 6.15
C GLY A 63 -16.86 1.86 5.73
N GLN A 64 -16.49 3.08 6.07
CA GLN A 64 -17.23 4.31 5.74
C GLN A 64 -16.84 4.90 4.38
N SER A 65 -15.79 4.38 3.71
CA SER A 65 -15.48 4.79 2.34
C SER A 65 -16.46 4.13 1.35
N TRP A 66 -16.58 4.72 0.16
CA TRP A 66 -17.55 4.26 -0.84
C TRP A 66 -17.07 4.49 -2.27
N GLY A 67 -17.78 3.87 -3.22
CA GLY A 67 -17.56 4.06 -4.64
C GLY A 67 -16.53 3.12 -5.26
N GLY A 68 -16.27 1.98 -4.63
CA GLY A 68 -15.57 0.85 -5.25
C GLY A 68 -16.47 0.08 -6.24
N ASP A 69 -15.89 -0.85 -7.00
CA ASP A 69 -16.68 -1.81 -7.76
C ASP A 69 -17.43 -2.75 -6.81
N LEU A 70 -16.85 -2.97 -5.63
CA LEU A 70 -17.47 -3.65 -4.51
C LEU A 70 -17.33 -2.76 -3.26
N GLU A 71 -18.26 -2.95 -2.33
CA GLU A 71 -18.22 -2.32 -1.02
C GLU A 71 -18.25 -3.40 0.07
N ALA A 72 -17.43 -3.21 1.10
CA ALA A 72 -17.26 -4.16 2.17
C ALA A 72 -17.32 -3.47 3.53
N VAL A 73 -17.95 -4.14 4.51
CA VAL A 73 -18.18 -3.58 5.85
C VAL A 73 -16.87 -3.35 6.62
N SER A 74 -15.89 -4.19 6.40
CA SER A 74 -14.61 -4.15 7.11
C SER A 74 -13.43 -4.39 6.17
N LEU A 75 -12.24 -4.04 6.64
CA LEU A 75 -11.00 -4.29 5.91
C LEU A 75 -10.81 -5.79 5.60
N HIS A 76 -11.06 -6.67 6.58
CA HIS A 76 -10.98 -8.12 6.39
C HIS A 76 -11.93 -8.59 5.28
N ASN A 77 -13.17 -8.14 5.32
CA ASN A 77 -14.16 -8.47 4.30
C ASN A 77 -13.78 -7.92 2.92
N GLY A 78 -13.17 -6.75 2.87
CA GLY A 78 -12.66 -6.16 1.63
C GLY A 78 -11.50 -6.97 1.02
N LEU A 79 -10.56 -7.47 1.83
CA LEU A 79 -9.48 -8.34 1.38
C LEU A 79 -10.02 -9.67 0.83
N LEU A 80 -10.98 -10.29 1.53
CA LEU A 80 -11.64 -11.52 1.06
C LEU A 80 -12.42 -11.28 -0.24
N ALA A 81 -13.13 -10.16 -0.38
CA ALA A 81 -13.83 -9.81 -1.60
C ALA A 81 -12.85 -9.60 -2.78
N ALA A 82 -11.74 -8.91 -2.55
CA ALA A 82 -10.70 -8.75 -3.57
C ALA A 82 -10.12 -10.11 -4.01
N ARG A 83 -9.85 -11.01 -3.07
CA ARG A 83 -9.30 -12.33 -3.37
C ARG A 83 -10.30 -13.24 -4.05
N HIS A 84 -11.50 -13.39 -3.50
CA HIS A 84 -12.43 -14.44 -3.91
C HIS A 84 -13.49 -13.99 -4.91
N VAL A 85 -13.87 -12.71 -4.93
CA VAL A 85 -14.84 -12.18 -5.90
C VAL A 85 -14.15 -11.59 -7.12
N LEU A 86 -13.13 -10.74 -6.91
CA LEU A 86 -12.37 -10.17 -8.02
C LEU A 86 -11.28 -11.11 -8.56
N GLY A 87 -10.96 -12.19 -7.84
CA GLY A 87 -9.95 -13.17 -8.23
C GLY A 87 -8.53 -12.61 -8.27
N ALA A 88 -8.22 -11.66 -7.40
CA ALA A 88 -6.91 -11.02 -7.37
C ALA A 88 -5.82 -11.95 -6.83
N ASP A 89 -4.66 -11.95 -7.48
CA ASP A 89 -3.43 -12.60 -7.02
C ASP A 89 -2.67 -11.67 -6.06
N ILE A 90 -2.68 -10.38 -6.37
CA ILE A 90 -2.07 -9.32 -5.56
C ILE A 90 -3.15 -8.29 -5.17
N ILE A 91 -3.16 -7.92 -3.91
CA ILE A 91 -4.07 -6.89 -3.39
C ILE A 91 -3.23 -5.70 -2.91
N VAL A 92 -3.41 -4.55 -3.54
CA VAL A 92 -2.78 -3.31 -3.07
C VAL A 92 -3.78 -2.57 -2.18
N LEU A 93 -3.40 -2.41 -0.92
CA LEU A 93 -4.24 -1.74 0.07
C LEU A 93 -3.61 -0.42 0.50
N THR A 94 -4.38 0.64 0.43
CA THR A 94 -4.00 1.94 1.00
C THR A 94 -5.23 2.64 1.59
N GLN A 95 -5.01 3.60 2.47
CA GLN A 95 -6.04 4.63 2.65
C GLN A 95 -6.24 5.38 1.32
N GLY A 96 -7.40 5.96 1.12
CA GLY A 96 -7.68 6.74 -0.09
C GLY A 96 -6.93 8.08 -0.15
N PRO A 97 -7.27 8.94 -1.11
CA PRO A 97 -6.67 10.26 -1.25
C PRO A 97 -6.85 11.09 0.02
N GLY A 98 -5.78 11.78 0.41
CA GLY A 98 -5.71 12.55 1.64
C GLY A 98 -4.97 11.79 2.75
N ASN A 99 -4.33 12.56 3.60
CA ASN A 99 -3.59 12.05 4.75
C ASN A 99 -3.65 13.09 5.86
N LEU A 100 -4.05 12.67 7.04
CA LEU A 100 -4.04 13.49 8.24
C LEU A 100 -2.79 13.17 9.04
N GLY A 101 -2.19 14.21 9.63
CA GLY A 101 -1.06 14.02 10.52
C GLY A 101 -0.90 15.21 11.45
N SER A 102 -0.54 14.92 12.69
CA SER A 102 -0.06 15.87 13.68
C SER A 102 1.44 15.73 13.85
N ASP A 103 2.01 16.53 14.73
CA ASP A 103 3.43 16.49 15.06
C ASP A 103 3.76 15.47 16.17
N THR A 104 2.88 14.52 16.41
CA THR A 104 3.04 13.48 17.43
C THR A 104 3.38 12.13 16.81
N PRO A 105 4.07 11.24 17.53
CA PRO A 105 4.49 9.94 17.00
C PRO A 105 3.35 9.06 16.48
N TRP A 106 2.15 9.16 17.07
CA TRP A 106 0.98 8.35 16.72
C TRP A 106 -0.11 9.10 15.96
N GLY A 107 0.01 10.42 15.85
CA GLY A 107 -1.04 11.27 15.29
C GLY A 107 -0.98 11.36 13.78
N PHE A 108 -1.14 10.27 13.05
CA PHE A 108 -1.23 10.27 11.59
C PHE A 108 -2.12 9.13 11.10
N SER A 109 -2.89 9.38 10.06
CA SER A 109 -3.86 8.38 9.52
C SER A 109 -3.17 7.14 8.96
N GLY A 110 -1.95 7.26 8.48
CA GLY A 110 -1.19 6.14 7.92
C GLY A 110 -0.80 5.05 8.93
N VAL A 111 -1.01 5.23 10.24
CA VAL A 111 -0.81 4.17 11.23
C VAL A 111 -1.71 2.96 10.95
N ALA A 112 -2.88 3.19 10.33
CA ALA A 112 -3.79 2.13 9.89
C ALA A 112 -3.19 1.15 8.86
N CYS A 113 -2.00 1.44 8.30
CA CYS A 113 -1.27 0.46 7.50
C CYS A 113 -0.88 -0.78 8.32
N ALA A 114 -0.64 -0.63 9.62
CA ALA A 114 -0.39 -1.76 10.51
C ALA A 114 -1.62 -2.67 10.65
N ASP A 115 -2.80 -2.08 10.79
CA ASP A 115 -4.07 -2.83 10.85
C ASP A 115 -4.28 -3.64 9.56
N ALA A 116 -3.86 -3.06 8.42
CA ALA A 116 -3.94 -3.72 7.12
C ALA A 116 -3.01 -4.94 7.03
N LEU A 117 -1.76 -4.83 7.51
CA LEU A 117 -0.82 -5.95 7.57
C LEU A 117 -1.32 -7.06 8.51
N ASN A 118 -1.81 -6.67 9.69
CA ASN A 118 -2.38 -7.61 10.66
C ASN A 118 -3.60 -8.35 10.08
N ALA A 119 -4.49 -7.64 9.38
CA ALA A 119 -5.65 -8.23 8.73
C ALA A 119 -5.24 -9.22 7.62
N ALA A 120 -4.26 -8.86 6.80
CA ALA A 120 -3.74 -9.74 5.75
C ALA A 120 -3.16 -11.03 6.35
N ALA A 121 -2.35 -10.92 7.41
CA ALA A 121 -1.74 -12.07 8.09
C ALA A 121 -2.80 -13.00 8.71
N VAL A 122 -3.82 -12.44 9.38
CA VAL A 122 -4.94 -13.23 9.96
C VAL A 122 -5.70 -14.01 8.90
N LEU A 123 -5.77 -13.47 7.68
CA LEU A 123 -6.42 -14.12 6.54
C LEU A 123 -5.48 -15.04 5.74
N ALA A 124 -4.31 -15.38 6.29
CA ALA A 124 -3.28 -16.21 5.65
C ALA A 124 -2.73 -15.63 4.33
N GLY A 125 -2.74 -14.30 4.20
CA GLY A 125 -2.04 -13.59 3.13
C GLY A 125 -0.57 -13.36 3.51
N GLU A 126 0.24 -12.99 2.54
CA GLU A 126 1.63 -12.56 2.72
C GLU A 126 1.70 -11.02 2.78
N PRO A 127 1.84 -10.40 3.97
CA PRO A 127 1.88 -8.96 4.08
C PRO A 127 3.19 -8.40 3.56
N ILE A 128 3.12 -7.42 2.66
CA ILE A 128 4.27 -6.67 2.14
C ILE A 128 4.06 -5.19 2.43
N ALA A 129 5.01 -4.55 3.09
CA ALA A 129 4.95 -3.14 3.43
C ALA A 129 5.85 -2.30 2.54
N ALA A 130 5.33 -1.15 2.10
CA ALA A 130 6.09 -0.17 1.32
C ALA A 130 6.53 0.99 2.22
N LEU A 131 7.83 1.25 2.27
CA LEU A 131 8.41 2.35 3.04
C LEU A 131 8.15 3.70 2.36
N ARG A 132 7.95 4.73 3.18
CA ARG A 132 8.09 6.11 2.75
C ARG A 132 9.53 6.56 3.00
N VAL A 133 10.28 6.75 1.92
CA VAL A 133 11.67 7.23 1.95
C VAL A 133 11.75 8.59 1.26
N SER A 134 12.49 9.54 1.82
CA SER A 134 12.67 10.87 1.23
C SER A 134 14.03 11.45 1.55
N GLN A 135 14.71 11.97 0.51
CA GLN A 135 15.94 12.74 0.65
C GLN A 135 15.67 14.26 0.75
N ALA A 136 14.50 14.70 0.33
CA ALA A 136 14.17 16.12 0.15
C ALA A 136 13.08 16.63 1.10
N ASP A 137 12.64 15.86 2.09
CA ASP A 137 11.65 16.36 3.07
C ASP A 137 12.35 17.31 4.04
N ALA A 138 11.83 18.53 4.17
CA ALA A 138 12.40 19.54 5.04
C ALA A 138 12.27 19.18 6.55
N ARG A 139 11.39 18.24 6.88
CA ARG A 139 11.17 17.78 8.25
C ARG A 139 12.09 16.61 8.56
N VAL A 140 13.00 16.75 9.51
CA VAL A 140 13.99 15.75 9.90
C VAL A 140 13.37 14.36 10.14
N ARG A 141 12.19 14.30 10.77
CA ARG A 141 11.48 13.05 11.05
C ARG A 141 11.01 12.28 9.81
N HIS A 142 11.12 12.87 8.63
CA HIS A 142 10.78 12.26 7.34
C HIS A 142 12.00 12.13 6.42
N LEU A 143 13.19 12.52 6.88
CA LEU A 143 14.43 12.34 6.14
C LEU A 143 14.90 10.88 6.27
N GLY A 144 15.30 10.27 5.16
CA GLY A 144 15.50 8.82 5.13
C GLY A 144 14.17 8.09 5.22
N ILE A 145 14.07 7.06 6.05
CA ILE A 145 12.81 6.36 6.33
C ILE A 145 11.94 7.23 7.25
N SER A 146 10.74 7.54 6.76
CA SER A 146 9.79 8.35 7.52
C SER A 146 9.43 7.70 8.85
N HIS A 147 9.38 8.49 9.95
CA HIS A 147 8.90 8.01 11.24
C HIS A 147 7.48 7.40 11.16
N HIS A 148 6.67 7.77 10.17
CA HIS A 148 5.37 7.13 9.93
C HIS A 148 5.53 5.65 9.57
N SER A 149 6.46 5.31 8.67
CA SER A 149 6.76 3.91 8.34
C SER A 149 7.34 3.17 9.54
N LEU A 150 8.30 3.77 10.24
CA LEU A 150 8.89 3.17 11.44
C LEU A 150 7.84 2.92 12.52
N THR A 151 6.96 3.90 12.80
CA THR A 151 5.92 3.71 13.82
C THR A 151 4.91 2.63 13.40
N ALA A 152 4.41 2.67 12.18
CA ALA A 152 3.42 1.71 11.72
C ALA A 152 3.98 0.28 11.71
N TYR A 153 5.18 0.09 11.16
CA TYR A 153 5.69 -1.24 10.89
C TYR A 153 6.48 -1.86 12.04
N SER A 154 7.18 -1.06 12.87
CA SER A 154 7.94 -1.61 13.99
C SER A 154 7.20 -1.58 15.33
N ARG A 155 6.12 -0.80 15.47
CA ARG A 155 5.43 -0.62 16.74
C ARG A 155 3.96 -1.03 16.76
N ALA A 156 3.26 -0.90 15.62
CA ALA A 156 1.83 -1.18 15.53
C ALA A 156 1.52 -2.50 14.81
N THR A 157 2.44 -2.99 13.98
CA THR A 157 2.29 -4.29 13.30
C THR A 157 2.56 -5.43 14.29
N LEU A 158 1.68 -6.42 14.34
CA LEU A 158 1.70 -7.57 15.26
C LEU A 158 2.04 -8.88 14.55
N CYS A 159 2.30 -8.84 13.25
CA CYS A 159 2.65 -10.01 12.44
C CYS A 159 4.01 -9.83 11.76
N SER A 160 4.58 -10.91 11.26
CA SER A 160 5.71 -10.82 10.33
C SER A 160 5.24 -10.27 8.99
N ALA A 161 6.01 -9.34 8.41
CA ALA A 161 5.75 -8.77 7.10
C ALA A 161 7.07 -8.58 6.34
N LEU A 162 7.03 -8.71 5.03
CA LEU A 162 8.15 -8.32 4.18
C LEU A 162 8.15 -6.79 4.03
N ILE A 163 9.32 -6.19 4.13
CA ILE A 163 9.49 -4.76 3.95
C ILE A 163 10.41 -4.53 2.76
N ALA A 164 9.89 -3.86 1.73
CA ALA A 164 10.69 -3.47 0.57
C ALA A 164 11.58 -2.28 0.94
N VAL A 165 12.87 -2.52 1.13
CA VAL A 165 13.89 -1.48 1.36
C VAL A 165 14.53 -1.15 0.02
N PRO A 166 14.47 0.11 -0.45
CA PRO A 166 15.09 0.47 -1.73
C PRO A 166 16.62 0.39 -1.63
N GLU A 167 17.25 -0.20 -2.64
CA GLU A 167 18.68 -0.13 -2.80
C GLU A 167 19.05 1.25 -3.37
N LEU A 168 19.85 2.01 -2.63
CA LEU A 168 20.22 3.38 -2.96
C LEU A 168 21.72 3.55 -2.77
N ASP A 169 22.34 4.35 -3.64
CA ASP A 169 23.76 4.63 -3.59
C ASP A 169 24.12 5.81 -2.68
N GLY A 170 25.42 5.86 -2.31
CA GLY A 170 26.01 6.98 -1.58
C GLY A 170 25.54 7.12 -0.14
N GLU A 171 25.83 8.27 0.46
CA GLU A 171 25.54 8.57 1.87
C GLU A 171 24.06 8.43 2.23
N PHE A 172 23.18 8.76 1.30
CA PHE A 172 21.75 8.60 1.52
C PHE A 172 21.33 7.13 1.58
N GLY A 173 21.93 6.27 0.74
CA GLY A 173 21.71 4.84 0.82
C GLY A 173 22.16 4.24 2.16
N GLU A 174 23.32 4.66 2.65
CA GLU A 174 23.81 4.23 3.97
C GLU A 174 22.90 4.70 5.11
N LEU A 175 22.40 5.94 5.03
CA LEU A 175 21.41 6.44 6.00
C LEU A 175 20.15 5.55 6.01
N VAL A 176 19.58 5.24 4.85
CA VAL A 176 18.36 4.40 4.76
C VAL A 176 18.62 2.99 5.30
N LYS A 177 19.74 2.38 4.95
CA LYS A 177 20.15 1.06 5.48
C LYS A 177 20.31 1.06 7.00
N SER A 178 20.85 2.13 7.57
CA SER A 178 21.03 2.25 9.03
C SER A 178 19.72 2.42 9.80
N GLN A 179 18.66 2.86 9.13
CA GLN A 179 17.33 3.06 9.71
C GLN A 179 16.39 1.84 9.54
N ALA A 180 16.73 0.94 8.60
CA ALA A 180 15.94 -0.25 8.30
C ALA A 180 16.26 -1.39 9.27
#